data_324f1b3e2efaaabb98b524e260cc8f0c
#
_entry.id   324f1b3e2efaaabb98b524e260cc8f0c
#
_cell.length_a   1.000
_cell.length_b   1.000
_cell.length_c   1.000
_cell.angle_alpha   90.00
_cell.angle_beta   90.00
_cell.angle_gamma   90.00
#
_symmetry.space_group_name_H-M   'P 1'
#
loop_
_entity.id
_entity.type
_entity.pdbx_description
1 polymer ?
#
loop_
_entity_poly.entity_id
_entity_poly.type
_entity_poly.pdbx_seq_one_letter_code
_entity_poly.pdbx_strand_id
1 'polypeptide(L)'
;QSGGAWTSNAMDISGEPNGTYTVVVTGTNASNVEATETSTFTLAQALPTLTNATFNPTHQAEGQSVVVRLEFDKALQAASAELGGSAVTLTKTADAKVWTGDVVVPVSSELTVGLVVKDYQDLSGNTGAED
;
A
#
# COMPACT_ATOMS: atom_id res chain seq x y z
N GLN A 1 -5.77 -49.84 -0.11
CA GLN A 1 -5.60 -48.71 0.82
C GLN A 1 -6.25 -47.49 0.18
N SER A 2 -7.38 -47.04 0.72
CA SER A 2 -7.99 -45.80 0.31
C SER A 2 -7.14 -44.67 0.88
N GLY A 3 -6.48 -43.87 0.00
CA GLY A 3 -5.85 -42.64 0.40
C GLY A 3 -6.90 -41.72 0.99
N GLY A 4 -6.77 -41.34 2.26
CA GLY A 4 -7.68 -40.41 2.91
C GLY A 4 -7.40 -38.99 2.33
N ALA A 5 -8.46 -38.32 1.90
CA ALA A 5 -8.39 -36.90 1.59
C ALA A 5 -8.48 -36.07 2.88
N TRP A 6 -7.62 -35.08 3.04
CA TRP A 6 -7.63 -34.17 4.16
C TRP A 6 -8.03 -32.78 3.66
N THR A 7 -8.88 -32.10 4.41
CA THR A 7 -9.31 -30.73 4.12
C THR A 7 -9.04 -29.88 5.35
N SER A 8 -8.33 -28.76 5.17
CA SER A 8 -8.17 -27.77 6.23
C SER A 8 -9.38 -26.84 6.31
N ASN A 9 -9.54 -26.15 7.43
CA ASN A 9 -10.42 -24.99 7.49
C ASN A 9 -9.90 -23.88 6.58
N ALA A 10 -10.81 -23.01 6.11
CA ALA A 10 -10.41 -21.82 5.37
C ALA A 10 -9.51 -20.94 6.25
N MET A 11 -8.43 -20.45 5.67
CA MET A 11 -7.51 -19.50 6.29
C MET A 11 -7.74 -18.13 5.68
N ASP A 12 -7.90 -17.12 6.54
CA ASP A 12 -8.00 -15.73 6.08
C ASP A 12 -6.59 -15.19 5.75
N ILE A 13 -6.42 -14.76 4.50
CA ILE A 13 -5.18 -14.18 3.98
C ILE A 13 -5.37 -12.74 3.49
N SER A 14 -6.49 -12.09 3.87
CA SER A 14 -6.84 -10.75 3.41
C SER A 14 -5.86 -9.66 3.88
N GLY A 15 -5.14 -9.92 4.97
CA GLY A 15 -4.11 -9.02 5.52
C GLY A 15 -2.69 -9.29 5.02
N GLU A 16 -2.50 -10.27 4.13
CA GLU A 16 -1.18 -10.62 3.63
C GLU A 16 -0.81 -9.80 2.38
N PRO A 17 0.46 -9.43 2.18
CA PRO A 17 0.91 -8.74 0.98
C PRO A 17 0.82 -9.62 -0.27
N ASN A 18 0.80 -8.99 -1.44
CA ASN A 18 0.91 -9.71 -2.71
C ASN A 18 2.23 -10.49 -2.78
N GLY A 19 2.16 -11.71 -3.28
CA GLY A 19 3.34 -12.56 -3.40
C GLY A 19 3.02 -14.02 -3.64
N THR A 20 4.06 -14.82 -3.79
CA THR A 20 3.93 -16.27 -3.90
C THR A 20 4.14 -16.90 -2.52
N TYR A 21 3.15 -17.65 -2.08
CA TYR A 21 3.13 -18.33 -0.79
C TYR A 21 3.35 -19.83 -0.99
N THR A 22 4.13 -20.43 -0.11
CA THR A 22 4.39 -21.85 -0.09
C THR A 22 3.58 -22.52 1.01
N VAL A 23 2.81 -23.52 0.65
CA VAL A 23 2.09 -24.38 1.59
C VAL A 23 2.87 -25.69 1.73
N VAL A 24 3.25 -26.01 2.95
CA VAL A 24 3.94 -27.26 3.29
C VAL A 24 2.96 -28.13 4.07
N VAL A 25 2.71 -29.34 3.58
CA VAL A 25 1.88 -30.33 4.25
C VAL A 25 2.76 -31.50 4.68
N THR A 26 2.80 -31.77 5.98
CA THR A 26 3.51 -32.91 6.55
C THR A 26 2.49 -33.94 7.07
N GLY A 27 2.56 -35.15 6.60
CA GLY A 27 1.74 -36.27 7.06
C GLY A 27 2.60 -37.37 7.71
N THR A 28 2.12 -37.88 8.82
CA THR A 28 2.79 -38.95 9.54
C THR A 28 1.88 -40.20 9.55
N ASN A 29 2.40 -41.36 9.16
CA ASN A 29 1.65 -42.61 9.20
C ASN A 29 1.68 -43.25 10.59
N ALA A 30 0.92 -44.33 10.75
CA ALA A 30 0.85 -45.09 12.02
C ALA A 30 2.20 -45.68 12.48
N SER A 31 3.21 -45.73 11.59
CA SER A 31 4.57 -46.22 11.90
C SER A 31 5.55 -45.07 12.14
N ASN A 32 5.05 -43.83 12.36
CA ASN A 32 5.84 -42.60 12.55
C ASN A 32 6.76 -42.27 11.36
N VAL A 33 6.40 -42.67 10.16
CA VAL A 33 7.08 -42.26 8.94
C VAL A 33 6.42 -40.99 8.43
N GLU A 34 7.21 -39.92 8.24
CA GLU A 34 6.76 -38.64 7.75
C GLU A 34 6.94 -38.53 6.23
N ALA A 35 5.98 -37.86 5.60
CA ALA A 35 6.06 -37.43 4.22
C ALA A 35 5.65 -35.95 4.14
N THR A 36 6.40 -35.18 3.36
CA THR A 36 6.15 -33.74 3.18
C THR A 36 5.92 -33.45 1.72
N GLU A 37 4.83 -32.72 1.45
CA GLU A 37 4.49 -32.20 0.13
C GLU A 37 4.46 -30.68 0.19
N THR A 38 4.85 -30.05 -0.92
CA THR A 38 4.92 -28.60 -1.03
C THR A 38 4.13 -28.14 -2.24
N SER A 39 3.29 -27.13 -2.06
CA SER A 39 2.55 -26.48 -3.13
C SER A 39 2.67 -24.97 -3.00
N THR A 40 2.48 -24.26 -4.09
CA THR A 40 2.53 -22.78 -4.10
C THR A 40 1.23 -22.21 -4.64
N PHE A 41 0.86 -21.01 -4.16
CA PHE A 41 -0.17 -20.20 -4.76
C PHE A 41 0.29 -18.72 -4.77
N THR A 42 -0.25 -17.93 -5.69
CA THR A 42 0.04 -16.50 -5.78
C THR A 42 -1.14 -15.70 -5.29
N LEU A 43 -0.90 -14.84 -4.29
CA LEU A 43 -1.84 -13.83 -3.84
C LEU A 43 -1.64 -12.55 -4.65
N ALA A 44 -2.70 -12.08 -5.32
CA ALA A 44 -2.69 -10.87 -6.14
C ALA A 44 -3.91 -10.00 -5.80
N GLN A 45 -3.79 -9.16 -4.80
CA GLN A 45 -4.81 -8.19 -4.42
C GLN A 45 -4.66 -6.92 -5.27
N ALA A 46 -5.74 -6.16 -5.44
CA ALA A 46 -5.67 -4.85 -6.08
C ALA A 46 -4.72 -3.92 -5.29
N LEU A 47 -3.88 -3.18 -5.99
CA LEU A 47 -2.98 -2.19 -5.37
C LEU A 47 -3.76 -0.95 -4.92
N PRO A 48 -3.28 -0.19 -3.92
CA PRO A 48 -3.87 1.11 -3.59
C PRO A 48 -3.69 2.10 -4.74
N THR A 49 -4.65 3.00 -4.91
CA THR A 49 -4.61 4.06 -5.93
C THR A 49 -4.95 5.41 -5.31
N LEU A 50 -4.29 6.47 -5.78
CA LEU A 50 -4.67 7.85 -5.49
C LEU A 50 -5.98 8.16 -6.23
N THR A 51 -6.97 8.67 -5.52
CA THR A 51 -8.30 8.99 -6.10
C THR A 51 -8.52 10.49 -6.22
N ASN A 52 -7.87 11.29 -5.36
CA ASN A 52 -8.00 12.74 -5.38
C ASN A 52 -6.79 13.41 -4.72
N ALA A 53 -6.39 14.56 -5.27
CA ALA A 53 -5.40 15.44 -4.67
C ALA A 53 -5.92 16.87 -4.73
N THR A 54 -5.90 17.56 -3.61
CA THR A 54 -6.37 18.96 -3.50
C THR A 54 -5.37 19.82 -2.75
N PHE A 55 -5.40 21.11 -3.06
CA PHE A 55 -4.55 22.13 -2.45
C PHE A 55 -5.41 23.21 -1.80
N ASN A 56 -4.96 23.72 -0.65
CA ASN A 56 -5.61 24.84 0.00
C ASN A 56 -4.54 25.83 0.56
N PRO A 57 -4.50 27.06 0.02
CA PRO A 57 -5.28 27.57 -1.11
C PRO A 57 -4.86 26.94 -2.45
N THR A 58 -5.73 27.03 -3.46
CA THR A 58 -5.47 26.50 -4.81
C THR A 58 -4.45 27.28 -5.61
N HIS A 59 -4.18 28.51 -5.18
CA HIS A 59 -3.15 29.40 -5.76
C HIS A 59 -2.36 30.01 -4.62
N GLN A 60 -1.06 29.92 -4.68
CA GLN A 60 -0.16 30.47 -3.66
C GLN A 60 1.13 30.96 -4.30
N ALA A 61 1.72 32.00 -3.71
CA ALA A 61 3.01 32.52 -4.14
C ALA A 61 4.16 31.62 -3.67
N GLU A 62 5.27 31.69 -4.37
CA GLU A 62 6.54 31.08 -3.96
C GLU A 62 6.91 31.48 -2.51
N GLY A 63 7.46 30.54 -1.76
CA GLY A 63 7.84 30.76 -0.37
C GLY A 63 6.67 30.76 0.62
N GLN A 64 5.43 30.64 0.16
CA GLN A 64 4.26 30.54 1.01
C GLN A 64 3.84 29.09 1.21
N SER A 65 3.18 28.79 2.33
CA SER A 65 2.70 27.43 2.60
C SER A 65 1.38 27.12 1.91
N VAL A 66 1.25 25.89 1.48
CA VAL A 66 0.01 25.30 0.97
C VAL A 66 -0.25 23.97 1.66
N VAL A 67 -1.51 23.70 1.98
CA VAL A 67 -1.93 22.40 2.49
C VAL A 67 -2.24 21.48 1.32
N VAL A 68 -1.60 20.32 1.28
CA VAL A 68 -1.92 19.22 0.36
C VAL A 68 -2.85 18.25 1.06
N ARG A 69 -3.92 17.82 0.40
CA ARG A 69 -4.81 16.77 0.88
C ARG A 69 -4.93 15.70 -0.21
N LEU A 70 -4.59 14.47 0.18
CA LEU A 70 -4.61 13.28 -0.68
C LEU A 70 -5.69 12.32 -0.21
N GLU A 71 -6.41 11.73 -1.15
CA GLU A 71 -7.41 10.69 -0.89
C GLU A 71 -7.09 9.44 -1.68
N PHE A 72 -7.20 8.28 -1.06
CA PHE A 72 -6.90 6.98 -1.65
C PHE A 72 -8.13 6.07 -1.60
N ASP A 73 -8.20 5.11 -2.50
CA ASP A 73 -9.26 4.11 -2.54
C ASP A 73 -9.22 3.14 -1.34
N LYS A 74 -8.03 2.98 -0.72
CA LYS A 74 -7.77 2.11 0.43
C LYS A 74 -7.14 2.85 1.60
N ALA A 75 -7.31 2.27 2.79
CA ALA A 75 -6.57 2.71 3.98
C ALA A 75 -5.07 2.42 3.81
N LEU A 76 -4.23 3.41 4.11
CA LEU A 76 -2.78 3.30 3.99
C LEU A 76 -2.09 3.26 5.35
N GLN A 77 -0.96 2.57 5.41
CA GLN A 77 -0.01 2.63 6.51
C GLN A 77 1.10 3.67 6.28
N ALA A 78 1.44 3.94 5.02
CA ALA A 78 2.47 4.90 4.63
C ALA A 78 2.08 5.63 3.34
N ALA A 79 2.50 6.87 3.20
CA ALA A 79 2.46 7.66 1.97
C ALA A 79 3.55 8.73 2.00
N SER A 80 4.13 9.04 0.84
CA SER A 80 5.03 10.17 0.64
C SER A 80 4.62 10.99 -0.58
N ALA A 81 4.95 12.28 -0.57
CA ALA A 81 4.71 13.16 -1.70
C ALA A 81 5.79 14.23 -1.79
N GLU A 82 5.95 14.79 -2.99
CA GLU A 82 6.83 15.92 -3.28
C GLU A 82 6.09 16.95 -4.13
N LEU A 83 6.26 18.23 -3.81
CA LEU A 83 5.77 19.35 -4.60
C LEU A 83 6.98 20.07 -5.20
N GLY A 84 7.14 20.01 -6.52
CA GLY A 84 8.30 20.60 -7.22
C GLY A 84 9.63 20.13 -6.67
N GLY A 85 9.75 18.87 -6.27
CA GLY A 85 10.94 18.26 -5.66
C GLY A 85 11.12 18.55 -4.17
N SER A 86 10.24 19.37 -3.55
CA SER A 86 10.22 19.59 -2.11
C SER A 86 9.34 18.58 -1.41
N ALA A 87 9.88 17.86 -0.41
CA ALA A 87 9.13 16.85 0.32
C ALA A 87 7.93 17.46 1.08
N VAL A 88 6.77 16.82 0.97
CA VAL A 88 5.56 17.13 1.74
C VAL A 88 5.54 16.26 2.99
N THR A 89 5.52 16.86 4.16
CA THR A 89 5.38 16.10 5.41
C THR A 89 3.92 15.68 5.58
N LEU A 90 3.59 14.48 5.13
CA LEU A 90 2.23 13.94 5.20
C LEU A 90 1.91 13.38 6.58
N THR A 91 0.70 13.64 7.05
CA THR A 91 0.13 13.08 8.26
C THR A 91 -1.21 12.41 7.94
N LYS A 92 -1.36 11.19 8.41
CA LYS A 92 -2.60 10.45 8.29
C LYS A 92 -3.69 11.10 9.17
N THR A 93 -4.89 11.30 8.61
CA THR A 93 -6.04 11.79 9.36
C THR A 93 -6.72 10.65 10.15
N ALA A 94 -7.84 10.92 10.81
CA ALA A 94 -8.65 9.89 11.45
C ALA A 94 -9.17 8.85 10.46
N ASP A 95 -9.40 9.25 9.20
CA ASP A 95 -9.63 8.33 8.08
C ASP A 95 -8.28 7.95 7.44
N ALA A 96 -7.88 6.70 7.56
CA ALA A 96 -6.62 6.20 7.02
C ALA A 96 -6.53 6.24 5.48
N LYS A 97 -7.61 6.57 4.79
CA LYS A 97 -7.64 6.84 3.34
C LYS A 97 -7.29 8.28 3.00
N VAL A 98 -7.23 9.16 3.99
CA VAL A 98 -7.01 10.60 3.80
C VAL A 98 -5.74 11.03 4.51
N TRP A 99 -4.85 11.67 3.77
CA TRP A 99 -3.58 12.20 4.25
C TRP A 99 -3.49 13.69 3.94
N THR A 100 -2.93 14.44 4.86
CA THR A 100 -2.72 15.90 4.71
C THR A 100 -1.31 16.28 5.08
N GLY A 101 -0.80 17.33 4.47
CA GLY A 101 0.52 17.85 4.80
C GLY A 101 0.70 19.28 4.34
N ASP A 102 1.56 19.99 5.04
CA ASP A 102 1.96 21.35 4.68
C ASP A 102 3.28 21.30 3.90
N VAL A 103 3.37 22.13 2.87
CA VAL A 103 4.60 22.31 2.11
C VAL A 103 4.74 23.76 1.70
N VAL A 104 5.95 24.27 1.69
CA VAL A 104 6.26 25.58 1.14
C VAL A 104 6.38 25.46 -0.37
N VAL A 105 5.67 26.32 -1.11
CA VAL A 105 5.75 26.39 -2.57
C VAL A 105 7.20 26.69 -2.95
N PRO A 106 7.88 25.80 -3.69
CA PRO A 106 9.29 26.02 -4.04
C PRO A 106 9.44 27.19 -5.02
N VAL A 107 10.58 27.83 -4.96
CA VAL A 107 10.95 28.82 -5.98
C VAL A 107 11.20 28.09 -7.29
N SER A 108 10.45 28.44 -8.32
CA SER A 108 10.52 27.80 -9.64
C SER A 108 10.42 28.86 -10.73
N SER A 109 11.12 28.65 -11.84
CA SER A 109 10.92 29.44 -13.06
C SER A 109 9.68 29.02 -13.84
N GLU A 110 9.04 27.91 -13.43
CA GLU A 110 7.84 27.37 -14.05
C GLU A 110 6.58 28.01 -13.43
N LEU A 111 5.56 28.24 -14.25
CA LEU A 111 4.27 28.76 -13.80
C LEU A 111 3.43 27.71 -13.04
N THR A 112 3.79 26.46 -13.15
CA THR A 112 3.14 25.33 -12.49
C THR A 112 4.16 24.44 -11.80
N VAL A 113 3.80 23.96 -10.62
CA VAL A 113 4.63 23.05 -9.83
C VAL A 113 3.91 21.72 -9.73
N GLY A 114 4.57 20.65 -10.17
CA GLY A 114 4.01 19.30 -10.15
C GLY A 114 4.01 18.70 -8.74
N LEU A 115 2.93 18.00 -8.40
CA LEU A 115 2.86 17.11 -7.25
C LEU A 115 3.18 15.70 -7.72
N VAL A 116 4.05 15.01 -7.00
CA VAL A 116 4.36 13.59 -7.18
C VAL A 116 3.99 12.88 -5.89
N VAL A 117 3.16 11.84 -5.98
CA VAL A 117 2.77 10.99 -4.85
C VAL A 117 3.37 9.61 -5.07
N LYS A 118 4.14 9.12 -4.09
CA LYS A 118 4.91 7.88 -4.22
C LYS A 118 5.01 7.12 -2.90
N ASP A 119 5.51 5.90 -2.99
CA ASP A 119 5.77 5.03 -1.82
C ASP A 119 4.55 4.85 -0.89
N TYR A 120 3.33 4.92 -1.45
CA TYR A 120 2.14 4.73 -0.63
C TYR A 120 1.76 3.25 -0.58
N GLN A 121 1.57 2.76 0.65
CA GLN A 121 1.31 1.35 0.95
C GLN A 121 -0.01 1.17 1.68
N ASP A 122 -0.78 0.16 1.28
CA ASP A 122 -1.95 -0.28 2.02
C ASP A 122 -1.57 -1.02 3.32
N LEU A 123 -2.57 -1.38 4.12
CA LEU A 123 -2.34 -2.09 5.40
C LEU A 123 -1.77 -3.49 5.22
N SER A 124 -1.85 -4.05 4.04
CA SER A 124 -1.25 -5.35 3.67
C SER A 124 0.18 -5.22 3.12
N GLY A 125 0.72 -3.99 3.00
CA GLY A 125 2.07 -3.73 2.50
C GLY A 125 2.17 -3.66 0.97
N ASN A 126 1.06 -3.68 0.24
CA ASN A 126 1.07 -3.52 -1.21
C ASN A 126 1.32 -2.05 -1.56
N THR A 127 2.27 -1.79 -2.45
CA THR A 127 2.64 -0.43 -2.87
C THR A 127 1.89 -0.04 -4.14
N GLY A 128 1.30 1.16 -4.13
CA GLY A 128 0.69 1.76 -5.31
C GLY A 128 1.73 2.28 -6.32
N ALA A 129 1.26 2.58 -7.52
CA ALA A 129 2.10 3.21 -8.54
C ALA A 129 2.35 4.69 -8.21
N GLU A 130 3.46 5.24 -8.68
CA GLU A 130 3.74 6.69 -8.60
C GLU A 130 2.74 7.47 -9.46
N ASP A 131 2.20 8.56 -8.92
CA ASP A 131 1.20 9.45 -9.52
C ASP A 131 1.69 10.91 -9.58
#